data_94aa2598e793bcbecc5bded6eede5155
#
_entry.id   94aa2598e793bcbecc5bded6eede5155
#
_cell.length_a   1.000
_cell.length_b   1.000
_cell.length_c   1.000
_cell.angle_alpha   90.00
_cell.angle_beta   90.00
_cell.angle_gamma   90.00
#
_symmetry.space_group_name_H-M   'P 1'
#
loop_
_entity.id
_entity.type
_entity.pdbx_description
1 polymer ?
#
loop_
_entity_poly.entity_id
_entity_poly.type
_entity_poly.pdbx_seq_one_letter_code
_entity_poly.pdbx_strand_id
1 'polypeptide(L)'
;MNPLSDDAIARLRDIAEQPDLTGTRYELVRELGRGGMGIVYEVRDAQLERSVAMKVLDEVMAEATIIAALEHPGIVPVHDAGELPDGRYYYTMKLVRGVRLDVWASQGHARTERLRLFARICEPVGFAHANGVVHRDLKPENVMVGEFGAVLVMDWGVANIAGTPGYMPPETVRDTRSDVYALGALLKFLLGDKPAPRALRAVVDRAMASDPATRYENARELGDDVLRFLDGDPVSAYRENIFERAGRWLSRYRLLVAILLAYLLMRVIVLFWTSR
;
A
#
# COMPACT_ATOMS: atom_id res chain seq x y z
N MET A 1 16.90 -15.96 -48.46
CA MET A 1 16.02 -15.21 -47.56
C MET A 1 16.88 -14.73 -46.38
N ASN A 2 17.09 -13.42 -46.27
CA ASN A 2 17.84 -12.86 -45.14
C ASN A 2 16.99 -13.06 -43.86
N PRO A 3 17.51 -13.63 -42.79
CA PRO A 3 16.75 -13.72 -41.53
C PRO A 3 16.44 -12.28 -41.04
N LEU A 4 15.22 -12.09 -40.56
CA LEU A 4 14.84 -10.82 -39.94
C LEU A 4 15.79 -10.53 -38.78
N SER A 5 16.21 -9.28 -38.64
CA SER A 5 17.02 -8.87 -37.48
C SER A 5 16.21 -9.02 -36.18
N ASP A 6 16.88 -9.24 -35.04
CA ASP A 6 16.24 -9.37 -33.74
C ASP A 6 15.37 -8.13 -33.42
N ASP A 7 15.79 -6.93 -33.84
CA ASP A 7 15.00 -5.70 -33.75
C ASP A 7 13.71 -5.73 -34.60
N ALA A 8 13.76 -6.35 -35.78
CA ALA A 8 12.58 -6.49 -36.63
C ALA A 8 11.58 -7.51 -36.06
N ILE A 9 12.10 -8.59 -35.46
CA ILE A 9 11.28 -9.59 -34.76
C ILE A 9 10.64 -8.98 -33.51
N ALA A 10 11.38 -8.19 -32.72
CA ALA A 10 10.84 -7.49 -31.56
C ALA A 10 9.72 -6.51 -31.94
N ARG A 11 9.92 -5.68 -32.99
CA ARG A 11 8.88 -4.77 -33.50
C ARG A 11 7.65 -5.47 -34.02
N LEU A 12 7.81 -6.63 -34.70
CA LEU A 12 6.68 -7.43 -35.19
C LEU A 12 5.91 -8.03 -34.02
N ARG A 13 6.59 -8.46 -32.95
CA ARG A 13 5.96 -8.90 -31.71
C ARG A 13 5.17 -7.78 -31.05
N ASP A 14 5.78 -6.60 -30.88
CA ASP A 14 5.11 -5.45 -30.29
C ASP A 14 3.84 -5.05 -31.06
N ILE A 15 3.89 -5.10 -32.41
CA ILE A 15 2.72 -4.81 -33.24
C ILE A 15 1.66 -5.92 -33.09
N ALA A 16 2.07 -7.17 -33.05
CA ALA A 16 1.14 -8.31 -32.91
C ALA A 16 0.49 -8.39 -31.52
N GLU A 17 1.12 -7.84 -30.49
CA GLU A 17 0.64 -7.82 -29.12
C GLU A 17 -0.21 -6.59 -28.80
N GLN A 18 -0.20 -5.54 -29.65
CA GLN A 18 -1.06 -4.38 -29.47
C GLN A 18 -2.53 -4.78 -29.49
N PRO A 19 -3.38 -4.16 -28.65
CA PRO A 19 -4.81 -4.47 -28.65
C PRO A 19 -5.47 -3.92 -29.93
N ASP A 20 -6.35 -4.72 -30.53
CA ASP A 20 -7.23 -4.23 -31.58
C ASP A 20 -8.37 -3.41 -30.94
N LEU A 21 -8.26 -2.08 -31.01
CA LEU A 21 -9.26 -1.16 -30.46
C LEU A 21 -10.34 -0.75 -31.47
N THR A 22 -10.37 -1.40 -32.66
CA THR A 22 -11.35 -1.11 -33.72
C THR A 22 -12.78 -1.25 -33.18
N GLY A 23 -13.62 -0.27 -33.44
CA GLY A 23 -15.01 -0.25 -32.98
C GLY A 23 -15.19 0.10 -31.51
N THR A 24 -14.12 0.30 -30.76
CA THR A 24 -14.19 0.85 -29.38
C THR A 24 -14.12 2.39 -29.42
N ARG A 25 -14.41 3.04 -28.29
CA ARG A 25 -14.22 4.50 -28.13
C ARG A 25 -12.80 4.89 -27.71
N TYR A 26 -11.89 3.94 -27.63
CA TYR A 26 -10.55 4.13 -27.11
C TYR A 26 -9.51 4.22 -28.20
N GLU A 27 -8.58 5.14 -28.04
CA GLU A 27 -7.42 5.35 -28.90
C GLU A 27 -6.14 5.03 -28.13
N LEU A 28 -5.27 4.17 -28.68
CA LEU A 28 -4.02 3.78 -28.04
C LEU A 28 -3.04 4.98 -28.01
N VAL A 29 -2.51 5.27 -26.82
CA VAL A 29 -1.49 6.30 -26.63
C VAL A 29 -0.11 5.67 -26.47
N ARG A 30 0.05 4.78 -25.48
CA ARG A 30 1.31 4.07 -25.22
C ARG A 30 1.12 2.90 -24.24
N GLU A 31 2.08 1.99 -24.20
CA GLU A 31 2.17 0.99 -23.14
C GLU A 31 2.67 1.66 -21.84
N LEU A 32 2.03 1.31 -20.72
CA LEU A 32 2.40 1.77 -19.37
C LEU A 32 3.21 0.70 -18.63
N GLY A 33 2.91 -0.55 -18.86
CA GLY A 33 3.59 -1.67 -18.20
C GLY A 33 3.06 -3.01 -18.65
N ARG A 34 3.89 -4.04 -18.46
CA ARG A 34 3.61 -5.43 -18.84
C ARG A 34 3.90 -6.33 -17.66
N GLY A 35 3.00 -7.25 -17.35
CA GLY A 35 3.14 -8.21 -16.27
C GLY A 35 2.55 -9.57 -16.62
N GLY A 36 2.67 -10.53 -15.71
CA GLY A 36 2.14 -11.87 -15.90
C GLY A 36 0.62 -11.98 -16.01
N MET A 37 -0.10 -10.88 -15.72
CA MET A 37 -1.58 -10.83 -15.77
C MET A 37 -2.09 -9.95 -16.93
N GLY A 38 -1.24 -9.63 -17.91
CA GLY A 38 -1.62 -8.80 -19.04
C GLY A 38 -0.78 -7.54 -19.21
N ILE A 39 -1.22 -6.68 -20.11
CA ILE A 39 -0.54 -5.46 -20.47
C ILE A 39 -1.43 -4.26 -20.13
N VAL A 40 -0.84 -3.22 -19.56
CA VAL A 40 -1.54 -1.98 -19.23
C VAL A 40 -1.12 -0.90 -20.23
N TYR A 41 -2.10 -0.27 -20.85
CA TYR A 41 -1.93 0.81 -21.81
C TYR A 41 -2.53 2.12 -21.30
N GLU A 42 -1.94 3.24 -21.67
CA GLU A 42 -2.62 4.52 -21.66
C GLU A 42 -3.45 4.61 -22.93
N VAL A 43 -4.75 4.83 -22.78
CA VAL A 43 -5.66 5.05 -23.89
C VAL A 43 -6.42 6.36 -23.68
N ARG A 44 -6.79 7.01 -24.80
CA ARG A 44 -7.68 8.17 -24.79
C ARG A 44 -9.11 7.69 -24.97
N ASP A 45 -9.98 8.01 -24.04
CA ASP A 45 -11.44 7.89 -24.21
C ASP A 45 -11.90 9.07 -25.07
N ALA A 46 -12.17 8.81 -26.34
CA ALA A 46 -12.56 9.84 -27.30
C ALA A 46 -13.94 10.45 -27.00
N GLN A 47 -14.83 9.71 -26.32
CA GLN A 47 -16.16 10.19 -25.96
C GLN A 47 -16.12 11.16 -24.77
N LEU A 48 -15.25 10.90 -23.76
CA LEU A 48 -15.12 11.71 -22.56
C LEU A 48 -13.89 12.63 -22.60
N GLU A 49 -13.13 12.65 -23.69
CA GLU A 49 -11.93 13.46 -23.92
C GLU A 49 -10.90 13.38 -22.79
N ARG A 50 -10.70 12.19 -22.23
CA ARG A 50 -9.77 11.95 -21.11
C ARG A 50 -8.86 10.76 -21.36
N SER A 51 -7.66 10.77 -20.74
CA SER A 51 -6.79 9.58 -20.69
C SER A 51 -7.21 8.67 -19.55
N VAL A 52 -7.25 7.37 -19.82
CA VAL A 52 -7.49 6.30 -18.85
C VAL A 52 -6.44 5.21 -18.98
N ALA A 53 -6.25 4.38 -17.97
CA ALA A 53 -5.46 3.17 -18.08
C ALA A 53 -6.38 2.03 -18.53
N MET A 54 -5.95 1.25 -19.51
CA MET A 54 -6.64 0.06 -20.01
C MET A 54 -5.75 -1.15 -19.75
N LYS A 55 -6.24 -2.10 -18.95
CA LYS A 55 -5.58 -3.40 -18.75
C LYS A 55 -6.21 -4.41 -19.71
N VAL A 56 -5.39 -5.03 -20.54
CA VAL A 56 -5.78 -6.08 -21.48
C VAL A 56 -5.36 -7.43 -20.91
N LEU A 57 -6.28 -8.37 -20.89
CA LEU A 57 -6.15 -9.67 -20.25
C LEU A 57 -6.40 -10.77 -21.28
N ASP A 58 -5.63 -11.85 -21.21
CA ASP A 58 -5.88 -13.04 -22.06
C ASP A 58 -7.00 -13.91 -21.50
N GLU A 59 -7.34 -13.81 -20.22
CA GLU A 59 -8.36 -14.59 -19.52
C GLU A 59 -9.28 -13.71 -18.66
N VAL A 60 -10.44 -14.25 -18.40
CA VAL A 60 -11.65 -13.83 -17.65
C VAL A 60 -11.61 -12.52 -16.83
N MET A 61 -12.69 -11.72 -16.98
CA MET A 61 -13.01 -10.46 -16.32
C MET A 61 -13.31 -10.53 -14.79
N ALA A 62 -12.96 -11.60 -14.10
CA ALA A 62 -13.27 -11.75 -12.67
C ALA A 62 -12.63 -10.63 -11.82
N GLU A 63 -11.42 -10.20 -12.17
CA GLU A 63 -10.71 -9.10 -11.49
C GLU A 63 -11.48 -7.77 -11.60
N ALA A 64 -11.90 -7.41 -12.81
CA ALA A 64 -12.63 -6.18 -13.06
C ALA A 64 -13.95 -6.12 -12.28
N THR A 65 -14.68 -7.22 -12.20
CA THR A 65 -15.95 -7.31 -11.47
C THR A 65 -15.75 -7.11 -9.97
N ILE A 66 -14.71 -7.71 -9.40
CA ILE A 66 -14.39 -7.56 -7.97
C ILE A 66 -13.96 -6.13 -7.65
N ILE A 67 -13.06 -5.54 -8.47
CA ILE A 67 -12.60 -4.17 -8.24
C ILE A 67 -13.76 -3.18 -8.41
N ALA A 68 -14.64 -3.39 -9.39
CA ALA A 68 -15.80 -2.53 -9.64
C ALA A 68 -16.78 -2.50 -8.44
N ALA A 69 -16.83 -3.57 -7.64
CA ALA A 69 -17.65 -3.63 -6.43
C ALA A 69 -16.99 -2.93 -5.21
N LEU A 70 -15.72 -2.53 -5.30
CA LEU A 70 -14.98 -1.91 -4.21
C LEU A 70 -14.91 -0.39 -4.40
N GLU A 71 -15.88 0.32 -3.84
CA GLU A 71 -15.92 1.78 -3.85
C GLU A 71 -15.13 2.36 -2.67
N HIS A 72 -13.85 2.65 -2.87
CA HIS A 72 -12.99 3.26 -1.85
C HIS A 72 -11.96 4.22 -2.50
N PRO A 73 -11.68 5.40 -1.92
CA PRO A 73 -10.74 6.38 -2.50
C PRO A 73 -9.30 5.87 -2.65
N GLY A 74 -8.89 4.85 -1.89
CA GLY A 74 -7.60 4.18 -1.99
C GLY A 74 -7.57 2.97 -2.93
N ILE A 75 -8.67 2.67 -3.64
CA ILE A 75 -8.77 1.62 -4.67
C ILE A 75 -8.99 2.30 -6.02
N VAL A 76 -8.30 1.83 -7.06
CA VAL A 76 -8.44 2.41 -8.39
C VAL A 76 -9.83 2.09 -8.94
N PRO A 77 -10.67 3.09 -9.27
CA PRO A 77 -11.99 2.83 -9.81
C PRO A 77 -11.92 2.28 -11.24
N VAL A 78 -12.67 1.21 -11.50
CA VAL A 78 -12.95 0.71 -12.85
C VAL A 78 -13.99 1.61 -13.50
N HIS A 79 -13.77 1.97 -14.77
CA HIS A 79 -14.65 2.86 -15.53
C HIS A 79 -15.48 2.11 -16.56
N ASP A 80 -14.93 1.06 -17.16
CA ASP A 80 -15.55 0.28 -18.23
C ASP A 80 -14.86 -1.07 -18.35
N ALA A 81 -15.55 -2.05 -18.92
CA ALA A 81 -14.99 -3.36 -19.19
C ALA A 81 -15.67 -3.97 -20.40
N GLY A 82 -14.95 -4.80 -21.18
CA GLY A 82 -15.47 -5.41 -22.37
C GLY A 82 -14.54 -6.44 -23.00
N GLU A 83 -14.91 -6.88 -24.18
CA GLU A 83 -14.15 -7.79 -25.04
C GLU A 83 -13.69 -7.02 -26.28
N LEU A 84 -12.43 -7.20 -26.66
CA LEU A 84 -11.85 -6.62 -27.86
C LEU A 84 -12.18 -7.47 -29.10
N PRO A 85 -12.09 -6.91 -30.32
CA PRO A 85 -12.32 -7.66 -31.56
C PRO A 85 -11.41 -8.89 -31.75
N ASP A 86 -10.25 -8.88 -31.13
CA ASP A 86 -9.28 -9.98 -31.12
C ASP A 86 -9.58 -11.08 -30.08
N GLY A 87 -10.69 -10.95 -29.32
CA GLY A 87 -11.15 -11.91 -28.32
C GLY A 87 -10.53 -11.77 -26.93
N ARG A 88 -9.63 -10.80 -26.75
CA ARG A 88 -9.08 -10.48 -25.44
C ARG A 88 -10.04 -9.62 -24.62
N TYR A 89 -9.99 -9.75 -23.30
CA TYR A 89 -10.78 -8.92 -22.40
C TYR A 89 -10.01 -7.66 -22.00
N TYR A 90 -10.75 -6.59 -21.75
CA TYR A 90 -10.16 -5.37 -21.19
C TYR A 90 -11.03 -4.78 -20.09
N TYR A 91 -10.41 -4.03 -19.23
CA TYR A 91 -11.11 -3.04 -18.41
C TYR A 91 -10.33 -1.73 -18.38
N THR A 92 -11.07 -0.62 -18.28
CA THR A 92 -10.46 0.68 -18.13
C THR A 92 -10.61 1.18 -16.69
N MET A 93 -9.60 1.87 -16.23
CA MET A 93 -9.51 2.40 -14.89
C MET A 93 -8.90 3.79 -14.89
N LYS A 94 -8.99 4.48 -13.76
CA LYS A 94 -8.35 5.79 -13.59
C LYS A 94 -6.86 5.69 -13.92
N LEU A 95 -6.38 6.54 -14.82
CA LEU A 95 -4.94 6.74 -15.03
C LEU A 95 -4.35 7.44 -13.81
N VAL A 96 -3.55 6.72 -13.04
CA VAL A 96 -2.93 7.24 -11.82
C VAL A 96 -1.66 8.02 -12.19
N ARG A 97 -1.68 9.33 -11.91
CA ARG A 97 -0.48 10.16 -12.00
C ARG A 97 0.26 10.12 -10.67
N GLY A 98 1.46 9.58 -10.67
CA GLY A 98 2.24 9.38 -9.47
C GLY A 98 3.42 8.44 -9.69
N VAL A 99 4.00 7.98 -8.61
CA VAL A 99 5.13 7.04 -8.62
C VAL A 99 4.78 5.79 -7.82
N ARG A 100 5.37 4.67 -8.19
CA ARG A 100 5.23 3.44 -7.42
C ARG A 100 5.90 3.61 -6.04
N LEU A 101 5.42 2.84 -5.06
CA LEU A 101 5.90 2.94 -3.68
C LEU A 101 7.40 2.63 -3.55
N ASP A 102 7.97 1.73 -4.36
CA ASP A 102 9.40 1.43 -4.37
C ASP A 102 10.22 2.67 -4.79
N VAL A 103 9.78 3.37 -5.84
CA VAL A 103 10.41 4.62 -6.29
C VAL A 103 10.23 5.72 -5.24
N TRP A 104 9.04 5.88 -4.69
CA TRP A 104 8.77 6.86 -3.64
C TRP A 104 9.65 6.61 -2.41
N ALA A 105 9.77 5.35 -1.96
CA ALA A 105 10.55 4.99 -0.79
C ALA A 105 12.05 5.30 -0.95
N SER A 106 12.59 5.29 -2.19
CA SER A 106 13.98 5.63 -2.49
C SER A 106 14.30 7.13 -2.35
N GLN A 107 13.28 8.00 -2.33
CA GLN A 107 13.44 9.47 -2.31
C GLN A 107 13.78 10.06 -0.93
N GLY A 108 14.07 9.25 0.08
CA GLY A 108 14.62 9.73 1.35
C GLY A 108 13.61 10.31 2.34
N HIS A 109 12.34 9.95 2.25
CA HIS A 109 11.26 10.41 3.13
C HIS A 109 11.50 10.11 4.61
N ALA A 110 11.00 11.00 5.48
CA ALA A 110 11.08 10.82 6.92
C ALA A 110 10.29 9.58 7.39
N ARG A 111 10.73 8.95 8.49
CA ARG A 111 10.03 7.77 9.04
C ARG A 111 8.55 8.04 9.31
N THR A 112 8.21 9.21 9.85
CA THR A 112 6.83 9.59 10.12
C THR A 112 5.97 9.67 8.86
N GLU A 113 6.52 10.14 7.75
CA GLU A 113 5.82 10.16 6.45
C GLU A 113 5.60 8.75 5.93
N ARG A 114 6.63 7.89 6.00
CA ARG A 114 6.54 6.47 5.60
C ARG A 114 5.48 5.72 6.38
N LEU A 115 5.41 5.95 7.70
CA LEU A 115 4.41 5.31 8.57
C LEU A 115 2.99 5.83 8.30
N ARG A 116 2.82 7.14 8.08
CA ARG A 116 1.51 7.70 7.70
C ARG A 116 1.04 7.16 6.36
N LEU A 117 1.95 7.05 5.39
CA LEU A 117 1.64 6.46 4.10
C LEU A 117 1.26 4.99 4.26
N PHE A 118 1.99 4.22 5.08
CA PHE A 118 1.65 2.83 5.37
C PHE A 118 0.25 2.67 5.97
N ALA A 119 -0.12 3.49 6.96
CA ALA A 119 -1.47 3.46 7.53
C ALA A 119 -2.55 3.69 6.45
N ARG A 120 -2.30 4.61 5.51
CA ARG A 120 -3.20 4.87 4.37
C ARG A 120 -3.25 3.71 3.36
N ILE A 121 -2.22 2.86 3.28
CA ILE A 121 -2.29 1.61 2.50
C ILE A 121 -3.18 0.58 3.21
N CYS A 122 -3.13 0.54 4.54
CA CYS A 122 -3.96 -0.40 5.31
C CYS A 122 -5.47 -0.10 5.21
N GLU A 123 -5.87 1.15 4.98
CA GLU A 123 -7.29 1.54 4.88
C GLU A 123 -8.03 0.83 3.74
N PRO A 124 -7.61 0.95 2.44
CA PRO A 124 -8.28 0.26 1.33
C PRO A 124 -8.20 -1.26 1.44
N VAL A 125 -7.11 -1.81 1.97
CA VAL A 125 -6.98 -3.26 2.18
C VAL A 125 -7.95 -3.72 3.27
N GLY A 126 -8.06 -2.98 4.38
CA GLY A 126 -9.04 -3.27 5.43
C GLY A 126 -10.49 -3.15 4.96
N PHE A 127 -10.78 -2.18 4.09
CA PHE A 127 -12.09 -2.05 3.44
C PHE A 127 -12.41 -3.26 2.56
N ALA A 128 -11.46 -3.70 1.73
CA ALA A 128 -11.64 -4.87 0.87
C ALA A 128 -11.85 -6.15 1.70
N HIS A 129 -11.09 -6.33 2.79
CA HIS A 129 -11.26 -7.44 3.72
C HIS A 129 -12.66 -7.49 4.34
N ALA A 130 -13.22 -6.33 4.72
CA ALA A 130 -14.58 -6.23 5.24
C ALA A 130 -15.65 -6.61 4.20
N ASN A 131 -15.32 -6.50 2.90
CA ASN A 131 -16.16 -6.93 1.77
C ASN A 131 -15.82 -8.34 1.25
N GLY A 132 -15.02 -9.13 2.00
CA GLY A 132 -14.66 -10.49 1.64
C GLY A 132 -13.62 -10.62 0.52
N VAL A 133 -12.94 -9.52 0.15
CA VAL A 133 -11.94 -9.50 -0.91
C VAL A 133 -10.53 -9.50 -0.31
N VAL A 134 -9.69 -10.41 -0.80
CA VAL A 134 -8.27 -10.55 -0.42
C VAL A 134 -7.40 -10.18 -1.60
N HIS A 135 -6.37 -9.37 -1.38
CA HIS A 135 -5.53 -8.84 -2.46
C HIS A 135 -4.57 -9.89 -3.04
N ARG A 136 -3.92 -10.70 -2.19
CA ARG A 136 -3.03 -11.83 -2.52
C ARG A 136 -1.67 -11.51 -3.14
N ASP A 137 -1.43 -10.29 -3.62
CA ASP A 137 -0.14 -9.87 -4.21
C ASP A 137 0.24 -8.44 -3.77
N LEU A 138 0.10 -8.13 -2.47
CA LEU A 138 0.53 -6.85 -1.92
C LEU A 138 2.05 -6.75 -1.95
N LYS A 139 2.56 -5.72 -2.65
CA LYS A 139 3.99 -5.41 -2.81
C LYS A 139 4.15 -3.93 -3.17
N PRO A 140 5.36 -3.36 -3.06
CA PRO A 140 5.59 -1.94 -3.38
C PRO A 140 5.17 -1.54 -4.80
N GLU A 141 5.31 -2.45 -5.77
CA GLU A 141 4.97 -2.21 -7.17
C GLU A 141 3.46 -2.02 -7.39
N ASN A 142 2.62 -2.64 -6.53
CA ASN A 142 1.17 -2.59 -6.60
C ASN A 142 0.56 -1.45 -5.76
N VAL A 143 1.40 -0.53 -5.30
CA VAL A 143 0.95 0.68 -4.58
C VAL A 143 1.48 1.92 -5.30
N MET A 144 0.57 2.80 -5.69
CA MET A 144 0.89 4.09 -6.29
C MET A 144 0.73 5.22 -5.28
N VAL A 145 1.73 6.11 -5.26
CA VAL A 145 1.69 7.36 -4.50
C VAL A 145 1.50 8.49 -5.50
N GLY A 146 0.28 9.00 -5.53
CA GLY A 146 -0.13 10.08 -6.44
C GLY A 146 0.22 11.47 -5.90
N GLU A 147 -0.14 12.47 -6.70
CA GLU A 147 -0.06 13.87 -6.31
C GLU A 147 -0.87 14.13 -5.02
N PHE A 148 -0.41 15.11 -4.23
CA PHE A 148 -1.01 15.46 -2.92
C PHE A 148 -1.05 14.30 -1.92
N GLY A 149 -0.18 13.31 -2.10
CA GLY A 149 -0.05 12.16 -1.23
C GLY A 149 -1.19 11.14 -1.38
N ALA A 150 -1.98 11.13 -2.44
CA ALA A 150 -2.96 10.10 -2.70
C ALA A 150 -2.30 8.72 -2.71
N VAL A 151 -2.90 7.72 -2.05
CA VAL A 151 -2.41 6.35 -2.02
C VAL A 151 -3.45 5.47 -2.68
N LEU A 152 -3.02 4.71 -3.67
CA LEU A 152 -3.89 3.82 -4.44
C LEU A 152 -3.28 2.42 -4.48
N VAL A 153 -4.05 1.45 -4.04
CA VAL A 153 -3.72 0.02 -4.15
C VAL A 153 -4.28 -0.50 -5.46
N MET A 154 -3.40 -1.13 -6.25
CA MET A 154 -3.66 -1.58 -7.62
C MET A 154 -3.52 -3.09 -7.72
N ASP A 155 -3.94 -3.64 -8.86
CA ASP A 155 -3.76 -5.07 -9.21
C ASP A 155 -4.29 -6.02 -8.12
N TRP A 156 -5.59 -5.95 -7.84
CA TRP A 156 -6.30 -6.85 -6.92
C TRP A 156 -6.37 -8.25 -7.52
N GLY A 157 -5.37 -9.08 -7.17
CA GLY A 157 -5.11 -10.36 -7.81
C GLY A 157 -6.08 -11.48 -7.43
N VAL A 158 -7.12 -11.66 -8.23
CA VAL A 158 -8.04 -12.78 -8.08
C VAL A 158 -7.42 -14.10 -8.50
N ALA A 159 -6.42 -14.07 -9.41
CA ALA A 159 -5.84 -15.24 -10.07
C ALA A 159 -4.44 -15.62 -9.59
N ASN A 160 -3.74 -14.82 -8.78
CA ASN A 160 -2.33 -15.05 -8.51
C ASN A 160 -2.12 -15.99 -7.31
N ILE A 161 -1.95 -17.28 -7.60
CA ILE A 161 -1.55 -18.30 -6.60
C ILE A 161 -0.05 -18.18 -6.28
N ALA A 162 0.76 -17.63 -7.19
CA ALA A 162 2.22 -17.64 -7.08
C ALA A 162 2.80 -16.59 -6.12
N GLY A 163 2.18 -15.41 -5.99
CA GLY A 163 2.67 -14.32 -5.12
C GLY A 163 4.10 -13.86 -5.43
N THR A 164 4.57 -12.81 -4.75
CA THR A 164 5.92 -12.26 -4.95
C THR A 164 6.86 -12.70 -3.82
N PRO A 165 8.05 -13.30 -4.12
CA PRO A 165 9.03 -13.67 -3.10
C PRO A 165 9.34 -12.50 -2.16
N GLY A 166 9.41 -12.77 -0.85
CA GLY A 166 9.63 -11.75 0.19
C GLY A 166 8.36 -11.13 0.77
N TYR A 167 7.24 -11.16 0.03
CA TYR A 167 5.91 -10.70 0.48
C TYR A 167 4.93 -11.85 0.68
N MET A 168 5.30 -13.05 0.28
CA MET A 168 4.50 -14.27 0.43
C MET A 168 4.56 -14.78 1.86
N PRO A 169 3.41 -15.06 2.47
CA PRO A 169 3.37 -15.78 3.74
C PRO A 169 3.78 -17.26 3.56
N PRO A 170 4.22 -17.93 4.64
CA PRO A 170 4.66 -19.32 4.57
C PRO A 170 3.54 -20.33 4.32
N GLU A 171 2.29 -19.98 4.62
CA GLU A 171 1.13 -20.85 4.39
C GLU A 171 0.66 -20.81 2.93
N THR A 172 -0.03 -21.90 2.51
CA THR A 172 -0.60 -22.02 1.16
C THR A 172 -2.02 -21.46 1.03
N VAL A 173 -2.81 -21.50 2.13
CA VAL A 173 -4.16 -20.94 2.15
C VAL A 173 -4.08 -19.42 2.27
N ARG A 174 -4.70 -18.71 1.34
CA ARG A 174 -4.64 -17.24 1.25
C ARG A 174 -5.96 -16.62 1.71
N ASP A 175 -5.94 -16.06 2.90
CA ASP A 175 -7.03 -15.29 3.50
C ASP A 175 -6.59 -13.86 3.82
N THR A 176 -7.38 -13.11 4.57
CA THR A 176 -7.06 -11.73 5.00
C THR A 176 -5.74 -11.65 5.78
N ARG A 177 -5.36 -12.69 6.51
CA ARG A 177 -4.11 -12.77 7.28
C ARG A 177 -2.87 -12.94 6.39
N SER A 178 -3.07 -13.46 5.18
CA SER A 178 -2.01 -13.49 4.16
C SER A 178 -1.64 -12.08 3.70
N ASP A 179 -2.64 -11.20 3.50
CA ASP A 179 -2.41 -9.80 3.19
C ASP A 179 -1.79 -9.04 4.37
N VAL A 180 -2.16 -9.39 5.61
CA VAL A 180 -1.52 -8.85 6.82
C VAL A 180 -0.02 -9.17 6.84
N TYR A 181 0.37 -10.38 6.47
CA TYR A 181 1.79 -10.74 6.35
C TYR A 181 2.50 -9.89 5.28
N ALA A 182 1.90 -9.77 4.10
CA ALA A 182 2.44 -8.95 3.01
C ALA A 182 2.56 -7.46 3.41
N LEU A 183 1.56 -6.92 4.13
CA LEU A 183 1.63 -5.57 4.72
C LEU A 183 2.75 -5.47 5.76
N GLY A 184 2.97 -6.50 6.58
CA GLY A 184 4.11 -6.56 7.51
C GLY A 184 5.45 -6.47 6.79
N ALA A 185 5.62 -7.21 5.68
CA ALA A 185 6.79 -7.15 4.83
C ALA A 185 6.95 -5.76 4.17
N LEU A 186 5.85 -5.15 3.76
CA LEU A 186 5.80 -3.80 3.19
C LEU A 186 6.17 -2.74 4.24
N LEU A 187 5.70 -2.88 5.48
CA LEU A 187 6.12 -2.02 6.60
C LEU A 187 7.62 -2.16 6.86
N LYS A 188 8.15 -3.40 6.89
CA LYS A 188 9.58 -3.66 7.03
C LYS A 188 10.38 -2.98 5.92
N PHE A 189 9.94 -3.09 4.67
CA PHE A 189 10.53 -2.42 3.51
C PHE A 189 10.54 -0.89 3.71
N LEU A 190 9.44 -0.28 4.14
CA LEU A 190 9.36 1.16 4.38
C LEU A 190 10.22 1.64 5.55
N LEU A 191 10.44 0.82 6.56
CA LEU A 191 11.36 1.14 7.67
C LEU A 191 12.82 1.14 7.22
N GLY A 192 13.18 0.33 6.21
CA GLY A 192 14.54 0.20 5.68
C GLY A 192 15.52 -0.36 6.72
N ASP A 193 16.82 -0.21 6.46
CA ASP A 193 17.89 -0.79 7.28
C ASP A 193 18.18 -0.02 8.57
N LYS A 194 17.58 1.16 8.75
CA LYS A 194 17.80 1.98 9.96
C LYS A 194 17.14 1.32 11.18
N PRO A 195 17.80 1.36 12.35
CA PRO A 195 17.24 0.78 13.57
C PRO A 195 15.83 1.33 13.84
N ALA A 196 14.84 0.44 13.86
CA ALA A 196 13.48 0.79 14.20
C ALA A 196 13.26 0.69 15.73
N PRO A 197 12.40 1.55 16.32
CA PRO A 197 11.97 1.42 17.71
C PRO A 197 11.41 0.02 18.02
N ARG A 198 11.58 -0.43 19.27
CA ARG A 198 11.11 -1.77 19.71
C ARG A 198 9.64 -2.01 19.39
N ALA A 199 8.80 -1.00 19.64
CA ALA A 199 7.37 -1.08 19.37
C ALA A 199 7.08 -1.35 17.87
N LEU A 200 7.73 -0.64 16.95
CA LEU A 200 7.54 -0.87 15.51
C LEU A 200 8.07 -2.22 15.05
N ARG A 201 9.18 -2.70 15.64
CA ARG A 201 9.67 -4.05 15.35
C ARG A 201 8.66 -5.10 15.78
N ALA A 202 8.10 -4.96 16.97
CA ALA A 202 7.05 -5.88 17.46
C ALA A 202 5.80 -5.87 16.57
N VAL A 203 5.42 -4.70 15.99
CA VAL A 203 4.33 -4.62 14.99
C VAL A 203 4.67 -5.43 13.74
N VAL A 204 5.89 -5.27 13.20
CA VAL A 204 6.36 -6.04 12.03
C VAL A 204 6.40 -7.54 12.37
N ASP A 205 7.01 -7.90 13.50
CA ASP A 205 7.16 -9.31 13.92
C ASP A 205 5.80 -9.99 14.09
N ARG A 206 4.82 -9.29 14.68
CA ARG A 206 3.45 -9.81 14.80
C ARG A 206 2.77 -9.94 13.45
N ALA A 207 2.87 -8.95 12.58
CA ALA A 207 2.27 -9.02 11.24
C ALA A 207 2.86 -10.16 10.40
N MET A 208 4.17 -10.42 10.54
CA MET A 208 4.91 -11.46 9.82
C MET A 208 5.09 -12.77 10.60
N ALA A 209 4.32 -12.98 11.65
CA ALA A 209 4.40 -14.24 12.41
C ALA A 209 4.13 -15.45 11.50
N SER A 210 4.85 -16.55 11.75
CA SER A 210 4.70 -17.79 10.96
C SER A 210 3.32 -18.41 11.09
N ASP A 211 2.76 -18.38 12.32
CA ASP A 211 1.39 -18.80 12.58
C ASP A 211 0.40 -17.67 12.27
N PRO A 212 -0.48 -17.82 11.26
CA PRO A 212 -1.49 -16.83 10.92
C PRO A 212 -2.41 -16.45 12.08
N ALA A 213 -2.66 -17.37 13.01
CA ALA A 213 -3.54 -17.10 14.16
C ALA A 213 -2.97 -16.07 15.14
N THR A 214 -1.65 -15.87 15.14
CA THR A 214 -0.96 -14.92 16.03
C THR A 214 -0.80 -13.53 15.40
N ARG A 215 -1.09 -13.38 14.11
CA ARG A 215 -1.06 -12.10 13.39
C ARG A 215 -2.20 -11.17 13.83
N TYR A 216 -2.26 -9.99 13.27
CA TYR A 216 -3.45 -9.15 13.32
C TYR A 216 -4.59 -9.83 12.55
N GLU A 217 -5.82 -9.59 12.96
CA GLU A 217 -6.99 -10.22 12.35
C GLU A 217 -7.22 -9.68 10.92
N ASN A 218 -6.96 -8.38 10.74
CA ASN A 218 -7.15 -7.70 9.46
C ASN A 218 -6.15 -6.53 9.30
N ALA A 219 -6.12 -5.96 8.09
CA ALA A 219 -5.23 -4.86 7.75
C ALA A 219 -5.50 -3.58 8.57
N ARG A 220 -6.75 -3.33 8.98
CA ARG A 220 -7.12 -2.16 9.77
C ARG A 220 -6.46 -2.17 11.15
N GLU A 221 -6.51 -3.30 11.85
CA GLU A 221 -5.85 -3.43 13.16
C GLU A 221 -4.34 -3.16 13.09
N LEU A 222 -3.68 -3.64 12.02
CA LEU A 222 -2.27 -3.37 11.78
C LEU A 222 -2.03 -1.86 11.54
N GLY A 223 -2.86 -1.22 10.73
CA GLY A 223 -2.81 0.23 10.49
C GLY A 223 -3.03 1.04 11.76
N ASP A 224 -4.02 0.66 12.58
CA ASP A 224 -4.32 1.31 13.86
C ASP A 224 -3.13 1.24 14.84
N ASP A 225 -2.40 0.13 14.88
CA ASP A 225 -1.21 0.02 15.72
C ASP A 225 -0.07 0.94 15.25
N VAL A 226 0.09 1.11 13.95
CA VAL A 226 1.06 2.08 13.39
C VAL A 226 0.63 3.52 13.71
N LEU A 227 -0.66 3.84 13.63
CA LEU A 227 -1.18 5.16 14.02
C LEU A 227 -1.00 5.42 15.51
N ARG A 228 -1.28 4.44 16.40
CA ARG A 228 -0.99 4.55 17.84
C ARG A 228 0.48 4.88 18.10
N PHE A 229 1.39 4.21 17.39
CA PHE A 229 2.81 4.53 17.50
C PHE A 229 3.12 5.98 17.10
N LEU A 230 2.53 6.49 16.01
CA LEU A 230 2.70 7.88 15.56
C LEU A 230 2.17 8.90 16.56
N ASP A 231 1.07 8.57 17.25
CA ASP A 231 0.43 9.41 18.26
C ASP A 231 1.12 9.32 19.63
N GLY A 232 2.14 8.45 19.75
CA GLY A 232 2.85 8.22 21.00
C GLY A 232 2.06 7.38 22.00
N ASP A 233 1.06 6.63 21.53
CA ASP A 233 0.26 5.71 22.33
C ASP A 233 0.85 4.28 22.32
N PRO A 234 0.50 3.41 23.30
CA PRO A 234 0.98 2.05 23.32
C PRO A 234 0.43 1.23 22.16
N VAL A 235 1.31 0.51 21.45
CA VAL A 235 0.89 -0.43 20.41
C VAL A 235 0.46 -1.76 21.03
N SER A 236 -0.51 -2.43 20.40
CA SER A 236 -1.03 -3.71 20.92
C SER A 236 -0.01 -4.85 20.83
N ALA A 237 0.92 -4.78 19.87
CA ALA A 237 1.96 -5.78 19.65
C ALA A 237 3.10 -5.75 20.69
N TYR A 238 3.22 -4.69 21.49
CA TYR A 238 4.36 -4.50 22.40
C TYR A 238 3.92 -4.17 23.82
N ARG A 239 4.36 -4.96 24.80
CA ARG A 239 4.16 -4.64 26.21
C ARG A 239 5.31 -3.76 26.71
N GLU A 240 5.00 -2.48 26.91
CA GLU A 240 5.95 -1.54 27.51
C GLU A 240 6.28 -1.90 28.95
N ASN A 241 7.54 -1.72 29.34
CA ASN A 241 7.93 -1.80 30.72
C ASN A 241 7.52 -0.52 31.49
N ILE A 242 7.64 -0.55 32.83
CA ILE A 242 7.21 0.57 33.70
C ILE A 242 7.99 1.86 33.38
N PHE A 243 9.28 1.75 33.03
CA PHE A 243 10.12 2.90 32.70
C PHE A 243 9.76 3.53 31.36
N GLU A 244 9.43 2.71 30.35
CA GLU A 244 8.97 3.19 29.05
C GLU A 244 7.61 3.89 29.17
N ARG A 245 6.69 3.35 29.98
CA ARG A 245 5.40 3.99 30.30
C ARG A 245 5.59 5.33 31.01
N ALA A 246 6.46 5.37 32.03
CA ALA A 246 6.76 6.61 32.77
C ALA A 246 7.40 7.65 31.84
N GLY A 247 8.37 7.26 31.01
CA GLY A 247 9.03 8.14 30.03
C GLY A 247 8.05 8.71 29.01
N ARG A 248 7.15 7.88 28.49
CA ARG A 248 6.09 8.32 27.57
C ARG A 248 5.11 9.30 28.24
N TRP A 249 4.67 8.99 29.47
CA TRP A 249 3.80 9.87 30.24
C TRP A 249 4.48 11.22 30.49
N LEU A 250 5.75 11.21 30.87
CA LEU A 250 6.53 12.43 31.10
C LEU A 250 6.69 13.26 29.83
N SER A 251 6.94 12.63 28.67
CA SER A 251 7.05 13.32 27.40
C SER A 251 5.73 13.95 26.94
N ARG A 252 4.60 13.27 27.19
CA ARG A 252 3.25 13.77 26.87
C ARG A 252 2.87 14.99 27.73
N TYR A 253 3.24 14.99 29.01
CA TYR A 253 2.90 16.05 29.95
C TYR A 253 4.09 16.96 30.32
N ARG A 254 5.14 16.98 29.47
CA ARG A 254 6.38 17.71 29.75
C ARG A 254 6.18 19.17 30.18
N LEU A 255 5.22 19.88 29.55
CA LEU A 255 4.92 21.27 29.90
C LEU A 255 4.26 21.38 31.26
N LEU A 256 3.29 20.53 31.58
CA LEU A 256 2.65 20.51 32.89
C LEU A 256 3.64 20.16 34.00
N VAL A 257 4.50 19.17 33.76
CA VAL A 257 5.56 18.78 34.71
C VAL A 257 6.57 19.91 34.89
N ALA A 258 6.97 20.58 33.80
CA ALA A 258 7.87 21.75 33.89
C ALA A 258 7.26 22.90 34.70
N ILE A 259 5.97 23.23 34.49
CA ILE A 259 5.26 24.25 35.25
C ILE A 259 5.15 23.85 36.72
N LEU A 260 4.83 22.60 37.02
CA LEU A 260 4.75 22.11 38.41
C LEU A 260 6.10 22.18 39.10
N LEU A 261 7.18 21.78 38.43
CA LEU A 261 8.53 21.85 38.97
C LEU A 261 8.97 23.30 39.20
N ALA A 262 8.69 24.23 38.27
CA ALA A 262 8.95 25.64 38.43
C ALA A 262 8.18 26.23 39.62
N TYR A 263 6.90 25.89 39.78
CA TYR A 263 6.08 26.29 40.92
C TYR A 263 6.64 25.79 42.26
N LEU A 264 7.00 24.47 42.32
CA LEU A 264 7.60 23.91 43.52
C LEU A 264 8.93 24.56 43.88
N LEU A 265 9.79 24.83 42.89
CA LEU A 265 11.05 25.55 43.07
C LEU A 265 10.82 26.94 43.64
N MET A 266 9.88 27.69 43.04
CA MET A 266 9.50 29.02 43.53
C MET A 266 9.02 28.96 45.01
N ARG A 267 8.17 27.98 45.36
CA ARG A 267 7.72 27.79 46.75
C ARG A 267 8.89 27.53 47.73
N VAL A 268 9.81 26.66 47.33
CA VAL A 268 11.00 26.36 48.14
C VAL A 268 11.86 27.63 48.38
N ILE A 269 12.05 28.43 47.32
CA ILE A 269 12.80 29.71 47.42
C ILE A 269 12.08 30.66 48.39
N VAL A 270 10.77 30.84 48.26
CA VAL A 270 9.97 31.70 49.12
C VAL A 270 10.03 31.22 50.57
N LEU A 271 9.86 29.95 50.87
CA LEU A 271 9.97 29.38 52.21
C LEU A 271 11.35 29.61 52.80
N PHE A 272 12.40 29.43 52.03
CA PHE A 272 13.77 29.70 52.50
C PHE A 272 14.01 31.21 52.81
N TRP A 273 13.38 32.12 52.06
CA TRP A 273 13.46 33.54 52.30
C TRP A 273 12.63 34.01 53.50
N THR A 274 11.47 33.39 53.76
CA THR A 274 10.58 33.75 54.89
C THR A 274 10.99 33.10 56.20
N SER A 275 11.88 32.11 56.19
CA SER A 275 12.41 31.43 57.38
C SER A 275 13.74 32.03 57.91
N ARG A 276 14.23 33.09 57.23
CA ARG A 276 15.34 33.95 57.71
C ARG A 276 14.83 35.28 58.24
#